data_ce58b6d31ef061d7b60cc54cfc62bd38
#
_entry.id   ce58b6d31ef061d7b60cc54cfc62bd38
#
_cell.length_a   1.000
_cell.length_b   1.000
_cell.length_c   1.000
_cell.angle_alpha   90.00
_cell.angle_beta   90.00
_cell.angle_gamma   90.00
#
_symmetry.space_group_name_H-M   'P 1'
#
loop_
_entity.id
_entity.type
_entity.pdbx_description
1 polymer ?
#
loop_
_entity_poly.entity_id
_entity_poly.type
_entity_poly.pdbx_seq_one_letter_code
_entity_poly.pdbx_strand_id
1 'polypeptide(L)'
;LDPANAPYVIDLLDRALAGCLSGEFSGMVTAPVHKGVINDAGIPFTGHTEYLADKTGTAKVVMMLAGGGLHVALVTTHLALKDVPAAITRDEVETTLRIVHHDLHSKFGISNPRILVAGLNPHAGEGGHMGREEIDVIEPVIAKLRSEGFDIVGPLPADTLFTRKVLAGSHAQVAMYHDQGLAVLKYAAFEEGVNITLGLPVLRTSVDHGTALDLAGTGKADPGSLFAAVNMAAEIVARQ
;
A
#
# COMPACT_ATOMS: atom_id res chain seq x y z
N LEU A 1 14.30 16.37 -18.99
CA LEU A 1 13.37 15.31 -19.40
C LEU A 1 13.23 15.28 -20.91
N ASP A 2 13.27 14.07 -21.50
CA ASP A 2 13.17 13.87 -22.94
C ASP A 2 12.14 12.73 -23.20
N PRO A 3 11.02 13.02 -23.91
CA PRO A 3 10.02 11.99 -24.27
C PRO A 3 10.62 10.82 -25.07
N ALA A 4 11.71 11.03 -25.81
CA ALA A 4 12.39 9.98 -26.56
C ALA A 4 12.90 8.83 -25.67
N ASN A 5 13.11 9.07 -24.37
CA ASN A 5 13.52 8.06 -23.40
C ASN A 5 12.34 7.24 -22.80
N ALA A 6 11.10 7.64 -23.06
CA ALA A 6 9.95 6.97 -22.47
C ALA A 6 9.84 5.48 -22.86
N PRO A 7 10.05 5.06 -24.11
CA PRO A 7 10.06 3.63 -24.47
C PRO A 7 11.09 2.83 -23.65
N TYR A 8 12.28 3.36 -23.45
CA TYR A 8 13.30 2.71 -22.62
C TYR A 8 12.86 2.53 -21.16
N VAL A 9 12.18 3.54 -20.58
CA VAL A 9 11.66 3.45 -19.22
C VAL A 9 10.58 2.35 -19.11
N ILE A 10 9.71 2.26 -20.11
CA ILE A 10 8.69 1.23 -20.18
C ILE A 10 9.31 -0.18 -20.35
N ASP A 11 10.32 -0.30 -21.23
CA ASP A 11 11.04 -1.55 -21.44
C ASP A 11 11.73 -2.05 -20.15
N LEU A 12 12.25 -1.14 -19.32
CA LEU A 12 12.81 -1.49 -18.01
C LEU A 12 11.73 -2.10 -17.08
N LEU A 13 10.56 -1.51 -17.05
CA LEU A 13 9.45 -2.03 -16.23
C LEU A 13 8.96 -3.40 -16.75
N ASP A 14 8.80 -3.53 -18.06
CA ASP A 14 8.41 -4.79 -18.70
C ASP A 14 9.44 -5.88 -18.46
N ARG A 15 10.75 -5.56 -18.58
CA ARG A 15 11.83 -6.51 -18.32
C ARG A 15 11.88 -6.95 -16.85
N ALA A 16 11.73 -6.00 -15.92
CA ALA A 16 11.69 -6.32 -14.49
C ALA A 16 10.48 -7.20 -14.15
N LEU A 17 9.31 -6.85 -14.66
CA LEU A 17 8.09 -7.64 -14.45
C LEU A 17 8.22 -9.05 -15.02
N ALA A 18 8.71 -9.19 -16.26
CA ALA A 18 8.91 -10.51 -16.90
C ALA A 18 9.88 -11.37 -16.09
N GLY A 19 10.96 -10.79 -15.57
CA GLY A 19 11.91 -11.50 -14.71
C GLY A 19 11.31 -11.96 -13.38
N CYS A 20 10.45 -11.12 -12.78
CA CYS A 20 9.72 -11.52 -11.57
C CYS A 20 8.70 -12.64 -11.85
N LEU A 21 7.96 -12.55 -12.94
CA LEU A 21 6.95 -13.58 -13.31
C LEU A 21 7.59 -14.92 -13.67
N SER A 22 8.78 -14.90 -14.28
CA SER A 22 9.51 -16.13 -14.62
C SER A 22 10.30 -16.74 -13.45
N GLY A 23 10.39 -16.04 -12.31
CA GLY A 23 11.21 -16.45 -11.18
C GLY A 23 12.72 -16.16 -11.33
N GLU A 24 13.14 -15.46 -12.39
CA GLU A 24 14.51 -14.97 -12.55
C GLU A 24 14.86 -13.93 -11.47
N PHE A 25 13.87 -13.08 -11.14
CA PHE A 25 13.98 -12.09 -10.06
C PHE A 25 12.98 -12.42 -8.93
N SER A 26 13.42 -12.31 -7.70
CA SER A 26 12.58 -12.55 -6.51
C SER A 26 11.61 -11.39 -6.23
N GLY A 27 11.82 -10.23 -6.81
CA GLY A 27 10.98 -9.04 -6.67
C GLY A 27 11.56 -7.87 -7.43
N MET A 28 10.83 -6.75 -7.43
CA MET A 28 11.28 -5.50 -8.06
C MET A 28 11.25 -4.35 -7.05
N VAL A 29 12.23 -3.46 -7.18
CA VAL A 29 12.29 -2.19 -6.45
C VAL A 29 12.25 -1.06 -7.46
N THR A 30 11.29 -0.16 -7.34
CA THR A 30 11.11 0.92 -8.32
C THR A 30 11.49 2.27 -7.75
N ALA A 31 12.29 3.03 -8.52
CA ALA A 31 12.53 4.45 -8.35
C ALA A 31 11.39 5.27 -9.00
N PRO A 32 11.28 6.58 -8.73
CA PRO A 32 10.26 7.41 -9.35
C PRO A 32 10.42 7.55 -10.86
N VAL A 33 9.31 7.73 -11.56
CA VAL A 33 9.29 8.12 -12.97
C VAL A 33 8.45 9.38 -13.17
N HIS A 34 8.75 10.14 -14.22
CA HIS A 34 7.99 11.33 -14.56
C HIS A 34 6.84 10.97 -15.52
N LYS A 35 5.63 10.81 -14.95
CA LYS A 35 4.44 10.38 -15.70
C LYS A 35 4.14 11.28 -16.92
N GLY A 36 4.28 12.60 -16.75
CA GLY A 36 4.03 13.57 -17.84
C GLY A 36 4.89 13.30 -19.07
N VAL A 37 6.18 13.09 -18.91
CA VAL A 37 7.10 12.82 -20.03
C VAL A 37 6.77 11.50 -20.77
N ILE A 38 6.30 10.49 -20.04
CA ILE A 38 5.86 9.22 -20.66
C ILE A 38 4.59 9.47 -21.49
N ASN A 39 3.63 10.23 -20.94
CA ASN A 39 2.42 10.59 -21.66
C ASN A 39 2.71 11.51 -22.87
N ASP A 40 3.66 12.45 -22.75
CA ASP A 40 4.12 13.31 -23.86
C ASP A 40 4.72 12.52 -25.03
N ALA A 41 5.27 11.33 -24.76
CA ALA A 41 5.71 10.37 -25.76
C ALA A 41 4.56 9.58 -26.43
N GLY A 42 3.31 9.85 -26.08
CA GLY A 42 2.14 9.15 -26.59
C GLY A 42 1.89 7.79 -25.95
N ILE A 43 2.55 7.48 -24.83
CA ILE A 43 2.36 6.23 -24.06
C ILE A 43 1.45 6.52 -22.86
N PRO A 44 0.20 6.00 -22.83
CA PRO A 44 -0.69 6.17 -21.67
C PRO A 44 -0.06 5.57 -20.40
N PHE A 45 0.19 6.43 -19.39
CA PHE A 45 0.80 6.00 -18.15
C PHE A 45 0.28 6.81 -16.96
N THR A 46 -0.44 6.15 -16.05
CA THR A 46 -1.01 6.75 -14.85
C THR A 46 -0.11 6.55 -13.62
N GLY A 47 0.68 5.47 -13.63
CA GLY A 47 1.65 5.15 -12.58
C GLY A 47 2.12 3.71 -12.65
N HIS A 48 3.15 3.40 -11.88
CA HIS A 48 3.69 2.02 -11.80
C HIS A 48 2.63 1.01 -11.37
N THR A 49 1.81 1.38 -10.39
CA THR A 49 0.83 0.48 -9.79
C THR A 49 -0.23 0.06 -10.79
N GLU A 50 -0.82 1.02 -11.49
CA GLU A 50 -1.82 0.79 -12.52
C GLU A 50 -1.20 0.04 -13.71
N TYR A 51 -0.01 0.45 -14.14
CA TYR A 51 0.70 -0.21 -15.23
C TYR A 51 0.96 -1.69 -14.94
N LEU A 52 1.49 -2.01 -13.75
CA LEU A 52 1.77 -3.39 -13.36
C LEU A 52 0.50 -4.20 -13.15
N ALA A 53 -0.57 -3.60 -12.62
CA ALA A 53 -1.87 -4.26 -12.49
C ALA A 53 -2.45 -4.64 -13.86
N ASP A 54 -2.43 -3.71 -14.83
CA ASP A 54 -2.89 -3.96 -16.19
C ASP A 54 -2.07 -5.08 -16.87
N LYS A 55 -0.75 -5.02 -16.78
CA LYS A 55 0.15 -6.03 -17.38
C LYS A 55 -0.01 -7.43 -16.78
N THR A 56 -0.42 -7.52 -15.53
CA THR A 56 -0.61 -8.81 -14.83
C THR A 56 -2.06 -9.28 -14.78
N GLY A 57 -3.00 -8.50 -15.33
CA GLY A 57 -4.43 -8.78 -15.23
C GLY A 57 -4.96 -8.74 -13.79
N THR A 58 -4.29 -7.99 -12.91
CA THR A 58 -4.68 -7.86 -11.50
C THR A 58 -5.85 -6.90 -11.36
N ALA A 59 -7.00 -7.42 -10.93
CA ALA A 59 -8.23 -6.63 -10.84
C ALA A 59 -8.16 -5.53 -9.77
N LYS A 60 -7.46 -5.78 -8.66
CA LYS A 60 -7.29 -4.81 -7.57
C LYS A 60 -5.95 -4.96 -6.89
N VAL A 61 -5.35 -3.83 -6.60
CA VAL A 61 -4.14 -3.70 -5.78
C VAL A 61 -4.44 -2.87 -4.54
N VAL A 62 -3.64 -3.06 -3.50
CA VAL A 62 -3.74 -2.30 -2.25
C VAL A 62 -2.41 -1.63 -1.99
N MET A 63 -2.46 -0.33 -1.75
CA MET A 63 -1.31 0.45 -1.33
C MET A 63 -1.06 0.20 0.16
N MET A 64 0.15 -0.23 0.49
CA MET A 64 0.62 -0.34 1.86
C MET A 64 1.92 0.44 2.02
N LEU A 65 2.01 1.27 3.04
CA LEU A 65 3.27 1.90 3.45
C LEU A 65 3.81 1.19 4.69
N ALA A 66 5.11 0.94 4.68
CA ALA A 66 5.83 0.35 5.80
C ALA A 66 6.93 1.28 6.29
N GLY A 67 7.11 1.37 7.59
CA GLY A 67 8.15 2.19 8.23
C GLY A 67 7.93 2.32 9.73
N GLY A 68 8.99 2.49 10.51
CA GLY A 68 8.91 2.65 11.96
C GLY A 68 8.21 1.50 12.70
N GLY A 69 8.21 0.29 12.13
CA GLY A 69 7.51 -0.88 12.65
C GLY A 69 6.01 -0.92 12.35
N LEU A 70 5.50 -0.02 11.51
CA LEU A 70 4.12 0.02 11.05
C LEU A 70 4.02 -0.54 9.62
N HIS A 71 2.88 -1.19 9.31
CA HIS A 71 2.47 -1.56 7.96
C HIS A 71 1.04 -1.06 7.76
N VAL A 72 0.90 0.09 7.13
CA VAL A 72 -0.40 0.76 6.97
C VAL A 72 -0.93 0.57 5.56
N ALA A 73 -1.96 -0.26 5.42
CA ALA A 73 -2.68 -0.47 4.17
C ALA A 73 -3.91 0.44 4.08
N LEU A 74 -4.30 0.81 2.86
CA LEU A 74 -5.35 1.78 2.62
C LEU A 74 -6.53 1.16 1.87
N VAL A 75 -7.75 1.39 2.35
CA VAL A 75 -8.98 1.03 1.63
C VAL A 75 -9.17 2.00 0.45
N THR A 76 -9.07 3.30 0.70
CA THR A 76 -9.09 4.33 -0.35
C THR A 76 -7.79 5.12 -0.34
N THR A 77 -7.34 5.55 -1.52
CA THR A 77 -6.07 6.27 -1.69
C THR A 77 -6.29 7.76 -1.99
N HIS A 78 -6.21 8.17 -3.26
CA HIS A 78 -6.19 9.57 -3.68
C HIS A 78 -7.59 10.11 -4.03
N LEU A 79 -8.52 10.05 -3.09
CA LEU A 79 -9.86 10.61 -3.21
C LEU A 79 -9.98 11.94 -2.46
N ALA A 80 -10.83 12.83 -2.95
CA ALA A 80 -11.25 13.99 -2.15
C ALA A 80 -11.96 13.48 -0.88
N LEU A 81 -11.69 14.09 0.27
CA LEU A 81 -12.23 13.63 1.56
C LEU A 81 -13.75 13.47 1.58
N LYS A 82 -14.46 14.36 0.89
CA LYS A 82 -15.94 14.31 0.76
C LYS A 82 -16.45 13.06 0.04
N ASP A 83 -15.62 12.43 -0.80
CA ASP A 83 -15.99 11.27 -1.61
C ASP A 83 -15.60 9.94 -0.92
N VAL A 84 -14.80 10.00 0.14
CA VAL A 84 -14.34 8.83 0.89
C VAL A 84 -15.50 8.01 1.46
N PRO A 85 -16.49 8.58 2.18
CA PRO A 85 -17.55 7.77 2.77
C PRO A 85 -18.31 6.92 1.75
N ALA A 86 -18.58 7.49 0.56
CA ALA A 86 -19.27 6.77 -0.51
C ALA A 86 -18.42 5.64 -1.13
N ALA A 87 -17.10 5.75 -1.06
CA ALA A 87 -16.17 4.73 -1.55
C ALA A 87 -15.96 3.59 -0.55
N ILE A 88 -16.29 3.78 0.73
CA ILE A 88 -16.22 2.71 1.75
C ILE A 88 -17.42 1.79 1.60
N THR A 89 -17.30 0.81 0.73
CA THR A 89 -18.32 -0.22 0.49
C THR A 89 -17.89 -1.56 1.09
N ARG A 90 -18.83 -2.49 1.28
CA ARG A 90 -18.52 -3.82 1.79
C ARG A 90 -17.53 -4.56 0.89
N ASP A 91 -17.72 -4.47 -0.42
CA ASP A 91 -16.83 -5.12 -1.40
C ASP A 91 -15.41 -4.53 -1.33
N GLU A 92 -15.31 -3.21 -1.24
CA GLU A 92 -14.03 -2.51 -1.16
C GLU A 92 -13.24 -2.86 0.11
N VAL A 93 -13.92 -2.88 1.27
CA VAL A 93 -13.31 -3.24 2.55
C VAL A 93 -12.93 -4.73 2.57
N GLU A 94 -13.83 -5.61 2.13
CA GLU A 94 -13.58 -7.06 2.10
C GLU A 94 -12.41 -7.40 1.18
N THR A 95 -12.43 -6.89 -0.04
CA THR A 95 -11.37 -7.17 -1.02
C THR A 95 -10.01 -6.67 -0.52
N THR A 96 -9.97 -5.47 0.07
CA THR A 96 -8.75 -4.93 0.67
C THR A 96 -8.23 -5.83 1.79
N LEU A 97 -9.08 -6.25 2.73
CA LEU A 97 -8.68 -7.10 3.85
C LEU A 97 -8.19 -8.48 3.38
N ARG A 98 -8.83 -9.06 2.36
CA ARG A 98 -8.39 -10.33 1.76
C ARG A 98 -7.02 -10.21 1.10
N ILE A 99 -6.77 -9.15 0.34
CA ILE A 99 -5.48 -8.89 -0.29
C ILE A 99 -4.40 -8.70 0.78
N VAL A 100 -4.64 -7.88 1.79
CA VAL A 100 -3.70 -7.64 2.89
C VAL A 100 -3.37 -8.97 3.60
N HIS A 101 -4.37 -9.74 3.97
CA HIS A 101 -4.17 -11.03 4.64
C HIS A 101 -3.40 -12.02 3.76
N HIS A 102 -3.80 -12.14 2.49
CA HIS A 102 -3.14 -13.05 1.53
C HIS A 102 -1.66 -12.71 1.38
N ASP A 103 -1.32 -11.46 1.15
CA ASP A 103 0.05 -11.05 0.90
C ASP A 103 0.91 -11.11 2.19
N LEU A 104 0.36 -10.77 3.34
CA LEU A 104 1.04 -10.97 4.62
C LEU A 104 1.36 -12.46 4.87
N HIS A 105 0.44 -13.34 4.48
CA HIS A 105 0.68 -14.78 4.60
C HIS A 105 1.69 -15.28 3.57
N SER A 106 1.43 -15.02 2.28
CA SER A 106 2.19 -15.64 1.18
C SER A 106 3.54 -14.96 0.91
N LYS A 107 3.62 -13.62 1.02
CA LYS A 107 4.85 -12.88 0.71
C LYS A 107 5.67 -12.58 1.98
N PHE A 108 5.01 -12.20 3.08
CA PHE A 108 5.71 -11.88 4.32
C PHE A 108 5.97 -13.10 5.23
N GLY A 109 5.47 -14.28 4.87
CA GLY A 109 5.70 -15.52 5.62
C GLY A 109 4.98 -15.57 6.97
N ILE A 110 3.93 -14.78 7.18
CA ILE A 110 3.19 -14.71 8.44
C ILE A 110 2.06 -15.74 8.42
N SER A 111 2.19 -16.81 9.20
CA SER A 111 1.22 -17.92 9.19
C SER A 111 -0.20 -17.53 9.59
N ASN A 112 -0.36 -16.60 10.52
CA ASN A 112 -1.67 -16.08 10.97
C ASN A 112 -1.60 -14.56 11.11
N PRO A 113 -1.82 -13.80 10.02
CA PRO A 113 -1.76 -12.35 10.04
C PRO A 113 -2.82 -11.73 10.95
N ARG A 114 -2.39 -10.98 11.98
CA ARG A 114 -3.26 -10.17 12.81
C ARG A 114 -3.38 -8.76 12.24
N ILE A 115 -4.58 -8.38 11.83
CA ILE A 115 -4.87 -7.12 11.14
C ILE A 115 -5.75 -6.24 12.02
N LEU A 116 -5.33 -5.00 12.25
CA LEU A 116 -6.12 -3.98 12.92
C LEU A 116 -6.84 -3.12 11.88
N VAL A 117 -8.12 -2.88 12.05
CA VAL A 117 -8.93 -2.09 11.11
C VAL A 117 -9.44 -0.84 11.81
N ALA A 118 -9.14 0.32 11.24
CA ALA A 118 -9.67 1.59 11.72
C ALA A 118 -11.15 1.75 11.37
N GLY A 119 -11.91 2.44 12.21
CA GLY A 119 -13.19 3.01 11.79
C GLY A 119 -12.97 4.17 10.82
N LEU A 120 -14.00 4.55 10.09
CA LEU A 120 -14.00 5.76 9.24
C LEU A 120 -14.22 7.01 10.09
N ASN A 121 -15.20 6.94 11.00
CA ASN A 121 -15.66 8.07 11.78
C ASN A 121 -14.93 8.21 13.11
N PRO A 122 -14.91 9.42 13.72
CA PRO A 122 -14.40 9.59 15.07
C PRO A 122 -15.02 8.60 16.05
N HIS A 123 -14.22 8.08 16.97
CA HIS A 123 -14.62 7.06 17.95
C HIS A 123 -15.27 5.82 17.32
N ALA A 124 -14.90 5.47 16.08
CA ALA A 124 -15.50 4.39 15.30
C ALA A 124 -17.03 4.49 15.21
N GLY A 125 -17.53 5.73 14.97
CA GLY A 125 -18.96 6.01 14.80
C GLY A 125 -19.78 6.10 16.08
N GLU A 126 -19.20 5.82 17.25
CA GLU A 126 -19.85 5.89 18.59
C GLU A 126 -21.27 5.29 18.59
N GLY A 127 -21.38 4.02 18.17
CA GLY A 127 -22.67 3.31 18.10
C GLY A 127 -23.65 3.87 17.06
N GLY A 128 -23.14 4.59 16.05
CA GLY A 128 -23.94 5.18 14.97
C GLY A 128 -24.33 6.64 15.19
N HIS A 129 -23.89 7.25 16.30
CA HIS A 129 -24.18 8.67 16.58
C HIS A 129 -23.32 9.62 15.77
N MET A 130 -22.13 9.17 15.31
CA MET A 130 -21.17 9.96 14.54
C MET A 130 -20.97 9.41 13.12
N GLY A 131 -21.92 8.66 12.59
CA GLY A 131 -21.85 7.99 11.30
C GLY A 131 -22.22 6.52 11.45
N ARG A 132 -22.57 5.88 10.34
CA ARG A 132 -23.07 4.49 10.36
C ARG A 132 -22.21 3.55 9.50
N GLU A 133 -21.15 4.04 8.90
CA GLU A 133 -20.29 3.27 7.99
C GLU A 133 -19.66 2.07 8.72
N GLU A 134 -19.36 2.21 10.02
CA GLU A 134 -18.89 1.10 10.84
C GLU A 134 -19.95 0.00 10.94
N ILE A 135 -21.19 0.35 11.34
CA ILE A 135 -22.28 -0.59 11.54
C ILE A 135 -22.78 -1.19 10.24
N ASP A 136 -22.93 -0.35 9.19
CA ASP A 136 -23.57 -0.76 7.95
C ASP A 136 -22.58 -1.45 6.99
N VAL A 137 -21.28 -1.19 7.11
CA VAL A 137 -20.25 -1.66 6.17
C VAL A 137 -19.12 -2.42 6.86
N ILE A 138 -18.36 -1.78 7.77
CA ILE A 138 -17.06 -2.31 8.24
C ILE A 138 -17.27 -3.52 9.18
N GLU A 139 -18.14 -3.40 10.18
CA GLU A 139 -18.42 -4.47 11.14
C GLU A 139 -18.96 -5.75 10.48
N PRO A 140 -19.94 -5.69 9.55
CA PRO A 140 -20.42 -6.88 8.85
C PRO A 140 -19.31 -7.61 8.06
N VAL A 141 -18.40 -6.86 7.42
CA VAL A 141 -17.26 -7.44 6.69
C VAL A 141 -16.29 -8.11 7.67
N ILE A 142 -15.93 -7.42 8.75
CA ILE A 142 -15.04 -7.99 9.77
C ILE A 142 -15.66 -9.26 10.39
N ALA A 143 -16.95 -9.24 10.72
CA ALA A 143 -17.65 -10.40 11.27
C ALA A 143 -17.62 -11.60 10.31
N LYS A 144 -17.86 -11.35 9.02
CA LYS A 144 -17.76 -12.38 7.97
C LYS A 144 -16.35 -12.97 7.91
N LEU A 145 -15.30 -12.13 7.80
CA LEU A 145 -13.92 -12.61 7.67
C LEU A 145 -13.44 -13.35 8.92
N ARG A 146 -13.86 -12.92 10.13
CA ARG A 146 -13.59 -13.66 11.37
C ARG A 146 -14.23 -15.05 11.35
N SER A 147 -15.45 -15.19 10.82
CA SER A 147 -16.10 -16.49 10.69
C SER A 147 -15.38 -17.43 9.71
N GLU A 148 -14.57 -16.87 8.83
CA GLU A 148 -13.69 -17.60 7.89
C GLU A 148 -12.29 -17.88 8.47
N GLY A 149 -12.02 -17.47 9.72
CA GLY A 149 -10.77 -17.75 10.44
C GLY A 149 -9.72 -16.64 10.39
N PHE A 150 -10.05 -15.45 9.88
CA PHE A 150 -9.12 -14.31 9.87
C PHE A 150 -8.97 -13.68 11.26
N ASP A 151 -7.75 -13.38 11.70
CA ASP A 151 -7.50 -12.62 12.93
C ASP A 151 -7.55 -11.11 12.63
N ILE A 152 -8.75 -10.56 12.65
CA ILE A 152 -9.00 -9.14 12.39
C ILE A 152 -9.60 -8.51 13.64
N VAL A 153 -9.06 -7.37 14.06
CA VAL A 153 -9.54 -6.59 15.21
C VAL A 153 -10.02 -5.22 14.72
N GLY A 154 -11.25 -4.87 15.04
CA GLY A 154 -11.85 -3.59 14.66
C GLY A 154 -13.37 -3.68 14.49
N PRO A 155 -14.03 -2.60 14.01
CA PRO A 155 -13.39 -1.30 13.77
C PRO A 155 -12.90 -0.64 15.08
N LEU A 156 -11.70 -0.08 15.05
CA LEU A 156 -11.11 0.63 16.19
C LEU A 156 -11.10 2.14 15.94
N PRO A 157 -11.28 2.98 16.97
CA PRO A 157 -11.05 4.41 16.83
C PRO A 157 -9.63 4.68 16.34
N ALA A 158 -9.48 5.46 15.26
CA ALA A 158 -8.18 5.69 14.61
C ALA A 158 -7.19 6.43 15.52
N ASP A 159 -7.67 7.31 16.39
CA ASP A 159 -6.85 8.06 17.35
C ASP A 159 -6.16 7.17 18.41
N THR A 160 -6.73 6.02 18.71
CA THR A 160 -6.17 5.07 19.69
C THR A 160 -5.56 3.82 19.06
N LEU A 161 -5.91 3.50 17.82
CA LEU A 161 -5.40 2.32 17.10
C LEU A 161 -3.87 2.29 17.05
N PHE A 162 -3.25 3.43 16.79
CA PHE A 162 -1.79 3.54 16.63
C PHE A 162 -1.02 3.68 17.96
N THR A 163 -1.67 3.42 19.09
CA THR A 163 -0.95 3.37 20.37
C THR A 163 -0.13 2.09 20.48
N ARG A 164 1.05 2.13 21.11
CA ARG A 164 1.94 0.97 21.27
C ARG A 164 1.26 -0.25 21.87
N LYS A 165 0.31 -0.04 22.79
CA LYS A 165 -0.43 -1.11 23.44
C LYS A 165 -1.35 -1.84 22.46
N VAL A 166 -2.04 -1.12 21.60
CA VAL A 166 -2.98 -1.68 20.60
C VAL A 166 -2.22 -2.34 19.46
N LEU A 167 -1.12 -1.71 19.01
CA LEU A 167 -0.25 -2.24 17.94
C LEU A 167 0.45 -3.55 18.32
N ALA A 168 0.59 -3.84 19.62
CA ALA A 168 1.34 -5.00 20.08
C ALA A 168 0.79 -6.31 19.50
N GLY A 169 1.64 -7.05 18.77
CA GLY A 169 1.30 -8.32 18.13
C GLY A 169 0.48 -8.19 16.85
N SER A 170 0.23 -6.99 16.34
CA SER A 170 -0.37 -6.79 15.02
C SER A 170 0.69 -6.82 13.92
N HIS A 171 0.27 -7.21 12.72
CA HIS A 171 1.13 -7.31 11.55
C HIS A 171 0.82 -6.23 10.50
N ALA A 172 -0.42 -5.73 10.45
CA ALA A 172 -0.79 -4.58 9.63
C ALA A 172 -1.95 -3.80 10.25
N GLN A 173 -2.06 -2.54 9.85
CA GLN A 173 -3.13 -1.62 10.16
C GLN A 173 -3.83 -1.24 8.85
N VAL A 174 -5.15 -1.32 8.81
CA VAL A 174 -5.94 -0.92 7.63
C VAL A 174 -6.67 0.36 7.96
N ALA A 175 -6.31 1.42 7.25
CA ALA A 175 -6.94 2.74 7.33
C ALA A 175 -7.97 2.91 6.21
N MET A 176 -9.04 3.64 6.49
CA MET A 176 -10.11 3.86 5.53
C MET A 176 -9.73 4.85 4.44
N TYR A 177 -8.87 5.83 4.76
CA TYR A 177 -8.40 6.84 3.80
C TYR A 177 -6.96 7.25 4.07
N HIS A 178 -6.37 7.89 3.07
CA HIS A 178 -4.95 8.23 2.98
C HIS A 178 -4.41 8.89 4.25
N ASP A 179 -4.91 10.06 4.64
CA ASP A 179 -4.34 10.83 5.74
C ASP A 179 -4.63 10.23 7.11
N GLN A 180 -5.65 9.35 7.23
CA GLN A 180 -5.92 8.63 8.48
C GLN A 180 -4.75 7.76 8.93
N GLY A 181 -4.12 7.08 7.98
CA GLY A 181 -3.01 6.17 8.25
C GLY A 181 -1.64 6.81 8.02
N LEU A 182 -1.49 7.55 6.93
CA LEU A 182 -0.17 8.01 6.51
C LEU A 182 0.36 9.20 7.32
N ALA A 183 -0.50 10.02 7.93
CA ALA A 183 -0.03 11.06 8.84
C ALA A 183 0.74 10.47 10.04
N VAL A 184 0.23 9.35 10.58
CA VAL A 184 0.89 8.65 11.69
C VAL A 184 2.16 7.97 11.24
N LEU A 185 2.14 7.27 10.11
CA LEU A 185 3.33 6.60 9.57
C LEU A 185 4.44 7.59 9.23
N LYS A 186 4.11 8.71 8.58
CA LYS A 186 5.07 9.76 8.25
C LYS A 186 5.68 10.41 9.49
N TYR A 187 4.90 10.57 10.56
CA TYR A 187 5.44 11.03 11.84
C TYR A 187 6.42 10.02 12.46
N ALA A 188 6.11 8.72 12.35
CA ALA A 188 6.93 7.66 12.93
C ALA A 188 8.20 7.37 12.12
N ALA A 189 8.16 7.50 10.78
CA ALA A 189 9.22 7.05 9.87
C ALA A 189 9.27 7.86 8.56
N PHE A 190 9.45 9.18 8.66
CA PHE A 190 9.41 10.08 7.50
C PHE A 190 10.47 9.73 6.42
N GLU A 191 11.68 9.37 6.84
CA GLU A 191 12.81 9.10 5.93
C GLU A 191 12.89 7.63 5.48
N GLU A 192 12.18 6.72 6.15
CA GLU A 192 12.27 5.28 5.94
C GLU A 192 10.99 4.68 5.34
N GLY A 193 10.04 5.53 4.93
CA GLY A 193 8.78 5.08 4.34
C GLY A 193 8.98 4.31 3.04
N VAL A 194 8.52 3.06 3.01
CA VAL A 194 8.55 2.20 1.82
C VAL A 194 7.12 1.94 1.36
N ASN A 195 6.85 2.19 0.08
CA ASN A 195 5.58 1.82 -0.52
C ASN A 195 5.65 0.39 -1.04
N ILE A 196 4.68 -0.43 -0.65
CA ILE A 196 4.54 -1.83 -1.07
C ILE A 196 3.20 -1.96 -1.81
N THR A 197 3.22 -2.54 -3.01
CA THR A 197 2.00 -2.81 -3.76
C THR A 197 1.55 -4.24 -3.49
N LEU A 198 0.47 -4.39 -2.72
CA LEU A 198 -0.14 -5.69 -2.45
C LEU A 198 -1.14 -6.08 -3.55
N GLY A 199 -1.38 -7.38 -3.71
CA GLY A 199 -2.30 -7.96 -4.69
C GLY A 199 -1.67 -8.28 -6.05
N LEU A 200 -0.50 -7.72 -6.38
CA LEU A 200 0.25 -8.14 -7.58
C LEU A 200 0.77 -9.59 -7.43
N PRO A 201 0.91 -10.35 -8.51
CA PRO A 201 1.50 -11.70 -8.45
C PRO A 201 3.01 -11.69 -8.14
N VAL A 202 3.61 -10.51 -8.08
CA VAL A 202 5.05 -10.29 -7.81
C VAL A 202 5.24 -9.40 -6.59
N LEU A 203 6.40 -9.49 -5.93
CA LEU A 203 6.79 -8.53 -4.91
C LEU A 203 7.23 -7.23 -5.57
N ARG A 204 6.63 -6.12 -5.16
CA ARG A 204 7.08 -4.78 -5.55
C ARG A 204 7.16 -3.87 -4.34
N THR A 205 8.34 -3.31 -4.11
CA THR A 205 8.56 -2.19 -3.19
C THR A 205 8.96 -0.94 -3.99
N SER A 206 8.73 0.23 -3.43
CA SER A 206 9.18 1.48 -4.04
C SER A 206 9.46 2.54 -2.99
N VAL A 207 10.24 3.54 -3.40
CA VAL A 207 10.42 4.77 -2.63
C VAL A 207 9.08 5.53 -2.47
N ASP A 208 9.00 6.36 -1.44
CA ASP A 208 7.83 7.18 -1.15
C ASP A 208 8.09 8.67 -1.43
N HIS A 209 8.77 8.97 -2.54
CA HIS A 209 9.03 10.34 -3.00
C HIS A 209 8.92 10.44 -4.52
N GLY A 210 8.86 11.67 -5.04
CA GLY A 210 8.84 11.97 -6.47
C GLY A 210 10.23 12.01 -7.10
N THR A 211 10.29 12.44 -8.36
CA THR A 211 11.52 12.45 -9.18
C THR A 211 12.57 13.46 -8.74
N ALA A 212 12.24 14.47 -7.93
CA ALA A 212 13.15 15.48 -7.39
C ALA A 212 14.13 16.02 -8.45
N LEU A 213 13.60 16.49 -9.60
CA LEU A 213 14.39 16.87 -10.78
C LEU A 213 15.38 18.00 -10.51
N ASP A 214 15.09 18.86 -9.54
CA ASP A 214 15.98 19.92 -9.05
C ASP A 214 17.28 19.38 -8.43
N LEU A 215 17.28 18.14 -7.97
CA LEU A 215 18.47 17.47 -7.44
C LEU A 215 19.26 16.69 -8.48
N ALA A 216 18.71 16.53 -9.70
CA ALA A 216 19.36 15.74 -10.75
C ALA A 216 20.74 16.32 -11.11
N GLY A 217 21.77 15.49 -11.11
CA GLY A 217 23.15 15.86 -11.44
C GLY A 217 23.88 16.67 -10.35
N THR A 218 23.24 17.00 -9.23
CA THR A 218 23.86 17.81 -8.16
C THR A 218 24.70 16.98 -7.18
N GLY A 219 24.53 15.66 -7.13
CA GLY A 219 25.13 14.78 -6.13
C GLY A 219 24.54 14.94 -4.70
N LYS A 220 23.41 15.66 -4.54
CA LYS A 220 22.78 15.97 -3.24
C LYS A 220 21.56 15.11 -2.93
N ALA A 221 21.15 14.24 -3.85
CA ALA A 221 20.02 13.35 -3.63
C ALA A 221 20.33 12.38 -2.48
N ASP A 222 19.40 12.25 -1.54
CA ASP A 222 19.50 11.26 -0.47
C ASP A 222 18.97 9.90 -0.98
N PRO A 223 19.77 8.82 -0.95
CA PRO A 223 19.34 7.48 -1.39
C PRO A 223 18.65 6.68 -0.29
N GLY A 224 18.44 7.22 0.91
CA GLY A 224 17.95 6.50 2.10
C GLY A 224 16.65 5.74 1.83
N SER A 225 15.65 6.39 1.21
CA SER A 225 14.38 5.75 0.87
C SER A 225 14.54 4.59 -0.12
N LEU A 226 15.49 4.68 -1.07
CA LEU A 226 15.76 3.57 -2.00
C LEU A 226 16.44 2.40 -1.27
N PHE A 227 17.39 2.66 -0.39
CA PHE A 227 17.99 1.61 0.44
C PHE A 227 16.95 0.94 1.34
N ALA A 228 16.06 1.71 1.95
CA ALA A 228 14.95 1.17 2.74
C ALA A 228 14.06 0.23 1.90
N ALA A 229 13.70 0.65 0.68
CA ALA A 229 12.88 -0.15 -0.23
C ALA A 229 13.60 -1.45 -0.67
N VAL A 230 14.90 -1.41 -0.95
CA VAL A 230 15.72 -2.59 -1.30
C VAL A 230 15.83 -3.52 -0.11
N ASN A 231 16.16 -3.01 1.08
CA ASN A 231 16.29 -3.83 2.29
C ASN A 231 14.96 -4.49 2.65
N MET A 232 13.84 -3.77 2.57
CA MET A 232 12.51 -4.32 2.82
C MET A 232 12.19 -5.46 1.83
N ALA A 233 12.47 -5.28 0.53
CA ALA A 233 12.27 -6.33 -0.46
C ALA A 233 13.11 -7.57 -0.13
N ALA A 234 14.39 -7.39 0.22
CA ALA A 234 15.30 -8.47 0.58
C ALA A 234 14.83 -9.22 1.84
N GLU A 235 14.37 -8.49 2.86
CA GLU A 235 13.82 -9.10 4.09
C GLU A 235 12.55 -9.93 3.82
N ILE A 236 11.66 -9.43 2.97
CA ILE A 236 10.44 -10.15 2.58
C ILE A 236 10.80 -11.43 1.84
N VAL A 237 11.70 -11.35 0.85
CA VAL A 237 12.18 -12.53 0.10
C VAL A 237 12.86 -13.56 0.99
N ALA A 238 13.65 -13.11 1.97
CA ALA A 238 14.34 -14.02 2.89
C ALA A 238 13.40 -14.81 3.84
N ARG A 239 12.13 -14.43 3.94
CA ARG A 239 11.10 -15.10 4.76
C ARG A 239 10.24 -16.10 3.98
N GLN A 240 10.33 -16.09 2.65
CA GLN A 240 9.67 -17.04 1.76
C GLN A 240 10.41 -18.38 1.68
#